data_2e00080d49c26ad0bc9c7112c329ae5f
#
_entry.id   2e00080d49c26ad0bc9c7112c329ae5f
#
_cell.length_a   1.000
_cell.length_b   1.000
_cell.length_c   1.000
_cell.angle_alpha   90.00
_cell.angle_beta   90.00
_cell.angle_gamma   90.00
#
_symmetry.space_group_name_H-M   'P 1'
#
loop_
_entity.id
_entity.type
_entity.pdbx_description
1 polymer ?
#
loop_
_entity_poly.entity_id
_entity_poly.type
_entity_poly.pdbx_seq_one_letter_code
_entity_poly.pdbx_strand_id
1 'polypeptide(L)'
;MAEVARHANHAAHSTRDAAALAHEGRRLVEHASSQTGALAEELEQTALALNTLHQHAGSVGQVLTVISSIAEQTNLLALNAAIEAARAGEAGRGFAVVADEVRSLANRTQQSTQEIQGLIEQLQDGANDAVAAMRGSASHAQSNLVEADSAAQALGRIVATVEELDGLNQQIATAAEEQSQVAQDIDRNITNVSGLSEQAHEGTAAVLSANQRVKEHMAGLRVVLGRFRT
;
A
#
# COMPACT_ATOMS: atom_id res chain seq x y z
N MET A 1 40.58 7.62 7.38
CA MET A 1 39.59 8.23 8.29
C MET A 1 38.64 9.22 7.60
N ALA A 2 39.12 10.21 6.86
CA ALA A 2 38.27 11.16 6.12
C ALA A 2 37.28 10.51 5.13
N GLU A 3 37.65 9.37 4.52
CA GLU A 3 36.72 8.62 3.67
C GLU A 3 35.55 7.98 4.44
N VAL A 4 35.81 7.45 5.64
CA VAL A 4 34.76 6.87 6.51
C VAL A 4 33.76 7.94 6.92
N ALA A 5 34.21 9.11 7.37
CA ALA A 5 33.34 10.24 7.68
C ALA A 5 32.49 10.69 6.47
N ARG A 6 33.11 10.76 5.29
CA ARG A 6 32.40 11.08 4.05
C ARG A 6 31.34 10.04 3.71
N HIS A 7 31.65 8.74 3.84
CA HIS A 7 30.68 7.66 3.60
C HIS A 7 29.54 7.67 4.60
N ALA A 8 29.82 7.94 5.88
CA ALA A 8 28.79 8.07 6.91
C ALA A 8 27.83 9.26 6.61
N ASN A 9 28.38 10.41 6.21
CA ASN A 9 27.57 11.56 5.80
C ASN A 9 26.71 11.27 4.55
N HIS A 10 27.27 10.56 3.58
CA HIS A 10 26.50 10.14 2.38
C HIS A 10 25.40 9.15 2.75
N ALA A 11 25.69 8.17 3.62
CA ALA A 11 24.72 7.23 4.14
C ALA A 11 23.59 7.95 4.90
N ALA A 12 23.90 8.93 5.75
CA ALA A 12 22.91 9.75 6.45
C ALA A 12 21.99 10.52 5.47
N HIS A 13 22.54 11.04 4.36
CA HIS A 13 21.70 11.67 3.33
C HIS A 13 20.76 10.68 2.67
N SER A 14 21.29 9.54 2.23
CA SER A 14 20.46 8.46 1.61
C SER A 14 19.38 7.94 2.57
N THR A 15 19.69 7.91 3.87
CA THR A 15 18.75 7.51 4.91
C THR A 15 17.59 8.50 5.03
N ARG A 16 17.89 9.81 5.01
CA ARG A 16 16.84 10.85 5.03
C ARG A 16 15.95 10.82 3.79
N ASP A 17 16.53 10.57 2.62
CA ASP A 17 15.76 10.40 1.38
C ASP A 17 14.83 9.18 1.47
N ALA A 18 15.31 8.07 2.02
CA ALA A 18 14.52 6.87 2.26
C ALA A 18 13.38 7.11 3.26
N ALA A 19 13.62 7.89 4.34
CA ALA A 19 12.56 8.30 5.27
C ALA A 19 11.48 9.12 4.58
N ALA A 20 11.87 10.09 3.76
CA ALA A 20 10.94 10.94 3.01
C ALA A 20 10.07 10.10 2.05
N LEU A 21 10.67 9.15 1.33
CA LEU A 21 9.94 8.22 0.45
C LEU A 21 8.97 7.32 1.22
N ALA A 22 9.38 6.82 2.40
CA ALA A 22 8.52 6.00 3.24
C ALA A 22 7.32 6.80 3.81
N HIS A 23 7.53 8.05 4.21
CA HIS A 23 6.45 8.96 4.62
C HIS A 23 5.48 9.25 3.48
N GLU A 24 5.97 9.51 2.28
CA GLU A 24 5.13 9.74 1.10
C GLU A 24 4.36 8.47 0.72
N GLY A 25 5.02 7.31 0.76
CA GLY A 25 4.37 6.01 0.55
C GLY A 25 3.22 5.78 1.53
N ARG A 26 3.43 6.06 2.83
CA ARG A 26 2.39 5.96 3.85
C ARG A 26 1.22 6.88 3.56
N ARG A 27 1.46 8.13 3.19
CA ARG A 27 0.43 9.10 2.82
C ARG A 27 -0.41 8.62 1.63
N LEU A 28 0.23 8.01 0.62
CA LEU A 28 -0.47 7.45 -0.54
C LEU A 28 -1.35 6.25 -0.16
N VAL A 29 -0.86 5.36 0.72
CA VAL A 29 -1.62 4.22 1.23
C VAL A 29 -2.82 4.69 2.06
N GLU A 30 -2.65 5.67 2.96
CA GLU A 30 -3.73 6.27 3.75
C GLU A 30 -4.80 6.91 2.84
N HIS A 31 -4.38 7.61 1.79
CA HIS A 31 -5.30 8.18 0.80
C HIS A 31 -6.06 7.10 0.02
N ALA A 32 -5.37 6.05 -0.46
CA ALA A 32 -6.00 4.93 -1.15
C ALA A 32 -6.98 4.18 -0.24
N SER A 33 -6.64 4.01 1.05
CA SER A 33 -7.53 3.43 2.06
C SER A 33 -8.81 4.25 2.22
N SER A 34 -8.70 5.58 2.33
CA SER A 34 -9.87 6.47 2.42
C SER A 34 -10.78 6.37 1.18
N GLN A 35 -10.20 6.33 -0.02
CA GLN A 35 -10.97 6.15 -1.26
C GLN A 35 -11.67 4.78 -1.33
N THR A 36 -10.98 3.73 -0.88
CA THR A 36 -11.54 2.38 -0.83
C THR A 36 -12.70 2.31 0.17
N GLY A 37 -12.59 3.02 1.30
CA GLY A 37 -13.69 3.13 2.27
C GLY A 37 -14.92 3.82 1.69
N ALA A 38 -14.74 4.95 1.00
CA ALA A 38 -15.83 5.64 0.32
C ALA A 38 -16.48 4.75 -0.78
N LEU A 39 -15.66 3.99 -1.53
CA LEU A 39 -16.16 3.04 -2.53
C LEU A 39 -17.02 1.94 -1.87
N ALA A 40 -16.61 1.42 -0.72
CA ALA A 40 -17.40 0.41 0.00
C ALA A 40 -18.80 0.94 0.39
N GLU A 41 -18.87 2.19 0.87
CA GLU A 41 -20.14 2.86 1.19
C GLU A 41 -21.02 3.07 -0.06
N GLU A 42 -20.45 3.50 -1.18
CA GLU A 42 -21.19 3.65 -2.45
C GLU A 42 -21.75 2.33 -2.97
N LEU A 43 -20.98 1.24 -2.84
CA LEU A 43 -21.43 -0.11 -3.21
C LEU A 43 -22.60 -0.56 -2.34
N GLU A 44 -22.57 -0.30 -1.04
CA GLU A 44 -23.67 -0.61 -0.14
C GLU A 44 -24.93 0.19 -0.46
N GLN A 45 -24.81 1.49 -0.71
CA GLN A 45 -25.92 2.33 -1.14
C GLN A 45 -26.54 1.86 -2.46
N THR A 46 -25.68 1.46 -3.43
CA THR A 46 -26.13 0.93 -4.72
C THR A 46 -26.88 -0.40 -4.53
N ALA A 47 -26.40 -1.27 -3.65
CA ALA A 47 -27.09 -2.53 -3.33
C ALA A 47 -28.48 -2.29 -2.72
N LEU A 48 -28.62 -1.27 -1.85
CA LEU A 48 -29.91 -0.87 -1.29
C LEU A 48 -30.87 -0.33 -2.36
N ALA A 49 -30.37 0.48 -3.29
CA ALA A 49 -31.17 0.99 -4.40
C ALA A 49 -31.66 -0.12 -5.32
N LEU A 50 -30.80 -1.10 -5.63
CA LEU A 50 -31.17 -2.27 -6.44
C LEU A 50 -32.21 -3.15 -5.72
N ASN A 51 -32.10 -3.32 -4.41
CA ASN A 51 -33.11 -4.04 -3.63
C ASN A 51 -34.48 -3.32 -3.67
N THR A 52 -34.48 -2.00 -3.63
CA THR A 52 -35.69 -1.20 -3.78
C THR A 52 -36.29 -1.39 -5.21
N LEU A 53 -35.44 -1.42 -6.23
CA LEU A 53 -35.86 -1.70 -7.61
C LEU A 53 -36.49 -3.08 -7.72
N HIS A 54 -35.89 -4.10 -7.12
CA HIS A 54 -36.45 -5.46 -7.07
C HIS A 54 -37.87 -5.49 -6.43
N GLN A 55 -38.05 -4.76 -5.32
CA GLN A 55 -39.37 -4.65 -4.66
C GLN A 55 -40.42 -3.96 -5.56
N HIS A 56 -40.03 -2.87 -6.24
CA HIS A 56 -40.91 -2.16 -7.16
C HIS A 56 -41.30 -3.05 -8.37
N ALA A 57 -40.35 -3.80 -8.92
CA ALA A 57 -40.61 -4.79 -9.97
C ALA A 57 -41.63 -5.84 -9.49
N GLY A 58 -41.52 -6.34 -8.26
CA GLY A 58 -42.49 -7.24 -7.67
C GLY A 58 -43.90 -6.63 -7.57
N SER A 59 -43.97 -5.35 -7.19
CA SER A 59 -45.26 -4.64 -7.15
C SER A 59 -45.91 -4.51 -8.54
N VAL A 60 -45.10 -4.24 -9.58
CA VAL A 60 -45.57 -4.22 -10.97
C VAL A 60 -46.06 -5.59 -11.37
N GLY A 61 -45.38 -6.69 -11.02
CA GLY A 61 -45.81 -8.07 -11.28
C GLY A 61 -47.17 -8.37 -10.67
N GLN A 62 -47.45 -7.89 -9.44
CA GLN A 62 -48.78 -8.03 -8.83
C GLN A 62 -49.87 -7.30 -9.62
N VAL A 63 -49.60 -6.09 -10.10
CA VAL A 63 -50.55 -5.34 -10.94
C VAL A 63 -50.83 -6.10 -12.27
N LEU A 64 -49.78 -6.67 -12.90
CA LEU A 64 -49.94 -7.46 -14.12
C LEU A 64 -50.82 -8.70 -13.91
N THR A 65 -50.67 -9.36 -12.75
CA THR A 65 -51.53 -10.48 -12.36
C THR A 65 -53.00 -10.07 -12.30
N VAL A 66 -53.32 -8.89 -11.74
CA VAL A 66 -54.67 -8.34 -11.70
C VAL A 66 -55.17 -8.02 -13.12
N ILE A 67 -54.33 -7.39 -13.97
CA ILE A 67 -54.73 -7.08 -15.36
C ILE A 67 -55.01 -8.35 -16.15
N SER A 68 -54.17 -9.40 -16.00
CA SER A 68 -54.35 -10.69 -16.64
C SER A 68 -55.67 -11.34 -16.22
N SER A 69 -56.01 -11.28 -14.92
CA SER A 69 -57.32 -11.77 -14.41
C SER A 69 -58.52 -11.00 -14.99
N ILE A 70 -58.41 -9.67 -15.11
CA ILE A 70 -59.44 -8.85 -15.75
C ILE A 70 -59.58 -9.20 -17.23
N ALA A 71 -58.47 -9.41 -17.95
CA ALA A 71 -58.50 -9.83 -19.34
C ALA A 71 -59.16 -11.20 -19.51
N GLU A 72 -58.88 -12.15 -18.64
CA GLU A 72 -59.51 -13.47 -18.64
C GLU A 72 -61.04 -13.36 -18.39
N GLN A 73 -61.47 -12.59 -17.39
CA GLN A 73 -62.89 -12.33 -17.13
C GLN A 73 -63.56 -11.64 -18.31
N THR A 74 -62.87 -10.69 -18.95
CA THR A 74 -63.38 -9.99 -20.15
C THR A 74 -63.56 -10.97 -21.33
N ASN A 75 -62.58 -11.86 -21.51
CA ASN A 75 -62.65 -12.91 -22.53
C ASN A 75 -63.86 -13.83 -22.30
N LEU A 76 -64.16 -14.25 -21.07
CA LEU A 76 -65.33 -15.08 -20.71
C LEU A 76 -66.62 -14.29 -20.88
N LEU A 77 -66.70 -13.02 -20.53
CA LEU A 77 -67.85 -12.15 -20.73
C LEU A 77 -68.15 -11.98 -22.23
N ALA A 78 -67.15 -11.77 -23.05
CA ALA A 78 -67.21 -11.63 -24.49
C ALA A 78 -67.72 -12.96 -25.15
N LEU A 79 -67.23 -14.09 -24.67
CA LEU A 79 -67.70 -15.43 -25.13
C LEU A 79 -69.16 -15.62 -24.81
N ASN A 80 -69.58 -15.27 -23.60
CA ASN A 80 -71.04 -15.39 -23.23
C ASN A 80 -71.88 -14.44 -24.06
N ALA A 81 -71.41 -13.20 -24.35
CA ALA A 81 -72.12 -12.27 -25.23
C ALA A 81 -72.20 -12.77 -26.67
N ALA A 82 -71.16 -13.40 -27.22
CA ALA A 82 -71.16 -14.01 -28.56
C ALA A 82 -72.12 -15.15 -28.65
N ILE A 83 -72.22 -16.00 -27.59
CA ILE A 83 -73.20 -17.11 -27.54
C ILE A 83 -74.60 -16.55 -27.54
N GLU A 84 -74.94 -15.54 -26.78
CA GLU A 84 -76.29 -15.01 -26.71
C GLU A 84 -76.67 -14.23 -27.99
N ALA A 85 -75.67 -13.54 -28.61
CA ALA A 85 -75.85 -12.91 -29.93
C ALA A 85 -76.15 -13.93 -31.02
N ALA A 86 -75.52 -15.09 -31.04
CA ALA A 86 -75.79 -16.17 -31.94
C ALA A 86 -77.21 -16.76 -31.71
N ARG A 87 -77.66 -16.80 -30.47
CA ARG A 87 -79.00 -17.26 -30.07
C ARG A 87 -80.12 -16.34 -30.53
N ALA A 88 -79.82 -14.99 -30.64
CA ALA A 88 -80.77 -14.01 -31.17
C ALA A 88 -80.94 -14.00 -32.72
N GLY A 89 -80.17 -14.82 -33.45
CA GLY A 89 -80.24 -14.93 -34.89
C GLY A 89 -79.87 -13.63 -35.63
N GLU A 90 -80.64 -13.28 -36.65
CA GLU A 90 -80.41 -12.08 -37.46
C GLU A 90 -80.39 -10.76 -36.63
N ALA A 91 -81.16 -10.67 -35.54
CA ALA A 91 -81.18 -9.50 -34.65
C ALA A 91 -79.93 -9.36 -33.84
N GLY A 92 -79.14 -10.44 -33.64
CA GLY A 92 -77.88 -10.43 -32.85
C GLY A 92 -76.63 -10.21 -33.68
N ARG A 93 -76.65 -10.14 -35.00
CA ARG A 93 -75.43 -10.09 -35.85
C ARG A 93 -74.47 -8.96 -35.48
N GLY A 94 -74.97 -7.75 -35.20
CA GLY A 94 -74.12 -6.60 -34.77
C GLY A 94 -73.45 -6.83 -33.43
N PHE A 95 -74.15 -7.43 -32.46
CA PHE A 95 -73.62 -7.79 -31.16
C PHE A 95 -72.57 -8.90 -31.22
N ALA A 96 -72.74 -9.88 -32.13
CA ALA A 96 -71.73 -10.94 -32.33
C ALA A 96 -70.36 -10.36 -32.77
N VAL A 97 -70.37 -9.43 -33.73
CA VAL A 97 -69.12 -8.76 -34.19
C VAL A 97 -68.42 -8.01 -33.07
N VAL A 98 -69.16 -7.24 -32.23
CA VAL A 98 -68.55 -6.52 -31.07
C VAL A 98 -68.04 -7.52 -30.05
N ALA A 99 -68.76 -8.61 -29.77
CA ALA A 99 -68.34 -9.65 -28.85
C ALA A 99 -67.01 -10.33 -29.30
N ASP A 100 -66.89 -10.63 -30.57
CA ASP A 100 -65.67 -11.24 -31.16
C ASP A 100 -64.52 -10.25 -31.09
N GLU A 101 -64.71 -8.94 -31.32
CA GLU A 101 -63.67 -7.92 -31.21
C GLU A 101 -63.23 -7.74 -29.78
N VAL A 102 -64.16 -7.69 -28.79
CA VAL A 102 -63.82 -7.62 -27.33
C VAL A 102 -63.04 -8.88 -26.93
N ARG A 103 -63.38 -10.02 -27.40
CA ARG A 103 -62.67 -11.28 -27.15
C ARG A 103 -61.28 -11.28 -27.72
N SER A 104 -61.11 -10.79 -28.94
CA SER A 104 -59.79 -10.61 -29.56
C SER A 104 -58.88 -9.65 -28.75
N LEU A 105 -59.44 -8.51 -28.29
CA LEU A 105 -58.75 -7.55 -27.48
C LEU A 105 -58.33 -8.13 -26.11
N ALA A 106 -59.21 -8.90 -25.47
CA ALA A 106 -58.92 -9.57 -24.20
C ALA A 106 -57.75 -10.56 -24.34
N ASN A 107 -57.77 -11.39 -25.40
CA ASN A 107 -56.64 -12.30 -25.67
C ASN A 107 -55.33 -11.57 -25.94
N ARG A 108 -55.35 -10.48 -26.72
CA ARG A 108 -54.17 -9.65 -26.95
C ARG A 108 -53.64 -9.01 -25.64
N THR A 109 -54.55 -8.55 -24.76
CA THR A 109 -54.19 -8.01 -23.45
C THR A 109 -53.52 -9.09 -22.60
N GLN A 110 -54.07 -10.30 -22.57
CA GLN A 110 -53.50 -11.41 -21.82
C GLN A 110 -52.10 -11.80 -22.32
N GLN A 111 -51.91 -11.84 -23.65
CA GLN A 111 -50.60 -12.10 -24.24
C GLN A 111 -49.59 -10.99 -23.84
N SER A 112 -49.97 -9.72 -23.97
CA SER A 112 -49.07 -8.58 -23.60
C SER A 112 -48.74 -8.60 -22.13
N THR A 113 -49.68 -8.93 -21.23
CA THR A 113 -49.37 -9.05 -19.79
C THR A 113 -48.40 -10.19 -19.50
N GLN A 114 -48.49 -11.32 -20.20
CA GLN A 114 -47.52 -12.42 -20.06
C GLN A 114 -46.13 -12.02 -20.53
N GLU A 115 -46.00 -11.31 -21.66
CA GLU A 115 -44.74 -10.81 -22.17
C GLU A 115 -44.09 -9.83 -21.14
N ILE A 116 -44.87 -8.88 -20.60
CA ILE A 116 -44.36 -7.94 -19.58
C ILE A 116 -44.00 -8.69 -18.30
N GLN A 117 -44.76 -9.70 -17.89
CA GLN A 117 -44.44 -10.54 -16.72
C GLN A 117 -43.06 -11.18 -16.87
N GLY A 118 -42.73 -11.73 -18.03
CA GLY A 118 -41.42 -12.30 -18.30
C GLY A 118 -40.28 -11.25 -18.25
N LEU A 119 -40.54 -10.00 -18.69
CA LEU A 119 -39.59 -8.92 -18.58
C LEU A 119 -39.35 -8.50 -17.12
N ILE A 120 -40.41 -8.49 -16.30
CA ILE A 120 -40.32 -8.19 -14.87
C ILE A 120 -39.49 -9.25 -14.12
N GLU A 121 -39.70 -10.54 -14.45
CA GLU A 121 -38.92 -11.64 -13.87
C GLU A 121 -37.41 -11.48 -14.22
N GLN A 122 -37.08 -11.20 -15.49
CA GLN A 122 -35.71 -10.95 -15.93
C GLN A 122 -35.08 -9.73 -15.21
N LEU A 123 -35.87 -8.68 -14.98
CA LEU A 123 -35.44 -7.50 -14.27
C LEU A 123 -35.13 -7.82 -12.79
N GLN A 124 -35.96 -8.63 -12.14
CA GLN A 124 -35.75 -9.08 -10.76
C GLN A 124 -34.50 -9.95 -10.63
N ASP A 125 -34.30 -10.89 -11.55
CA ASP A 125 -33.13 -11.75 -11.59
C ASP A 125 -31.86 -10.89 -11.80
N GLY A 126 -31.88 -9.99 -12.77
CA GLY A 126 -30.76 -9.06 -13.01
C GLY A 126 -30.45 -8.16 -11.82
N ALA A 127 -31.49 -7.70 -11.10
CA ALA A 127 -31.30 -6.91 -9.88
C ALA A 127 -30.65 -7.75 -8.75
N ASN A 128 -31.08 -9.01 -8.58
CA ASN A 128 -30.49 -9.92 -7.59
C ASN A 128 -29.02 -10.21 -7.90
N ASP A 129 -28.69 -10.50 -9.15
CA ASP A 129 -27.30 -10.73 -9.60
C ASP A 129 -26.43 -9.50 -9.34
N ALA A 130 -26.94 -8.31 -9.64
CA ALA A 130 -26.24 -7.07 -9.39
C ALA A 130 -26.01 -6.82 -7.89
N VAL A 131 -27.00 -7.10 -7.02
CA VAL A 131 -26.83 -7.01 -5.55
C VAL A 131 -25.76 -8.00 -5.07
N ALA A 132 -25.74 -9.22 -5.59
CA ALA A 132 -24.71 -10.20 -5.24
C ALA A 132 -23.31 -9.73 -5.64
N ALA A 133 -23.16 -9.17 -6.85
CA ALA A 133 -21.91 -8.58 -7.32
C ALA A 133 -21.44 -7.37 -6.46
N MET A 134 -22.38 -6.47 -6.09
CA MET A 134 -22.07 -5.33 -5.22
C MET A 134 -21.58 -5.78 -3.84
N ARG A 135 -22.23 -6.78 -3.23
CA ARG A 135 -21.80 -7.35 -1.95
C ARG A 135 -20.41 -8.00 -2.03
N GLY A 136 -20.13 -8.73 -3.11
CA GLY A 136 -18.81 -9.29 -3.38
C GLY A 136 -17.75 -8.20 -3.48
N SER A 137 -18.04 -7.14 -4.24
CA SER A 137 -17.12 -5.99 -4.38
C SER A 137 -16.91 -5.24 -3.07
N ALA A 138 -17.94 -5.05 -2.25
CA ALA A 138 -17.82 -4.44 -0.92
C ALA A 138 -16.96 -5.29 0.03
N SER A 139 -17.09 -6.62 -0.03
CA SER A 139 -16.23 -7.53 0.73
C SER A 139 -14.74 -7.43 0.31
N HIS A 140 -14.47 -7.32 -0.99
CA HIS A 140 -13.11 -7.08 -1.49
C HIS A 140 -12.57 -5.72 -1.06
N ALA A 141 -13.40 -4.67 -1.12
CA ALA A 141 -13.01 -3.35 -0.61
C ALA A 141 -12.64 -3.41 0.88
N GLN A 142 -13.40 -4.13 1.69
CA GLN A 142 -13.09 -4.32 3.13
C GLN A 142 -11.76 -5.08 3.34
N SER A 143 -11.48 -6.10 2.53
CA SER A 143 -10.18 -6.80 2.58
C SER A 143 -9.02 -5.87 2.22
N ASN A 144 -9.19 -5.06 1.18
CA ASN A 144 -8.18 -4.07 0.77
C ASN A 144 -7.89 -3.02 1.87
N LEU A 145 -8.89 -2.64 2.67
CA LEU A 145 -8.68 -1.74 3.82
C LEU A 145 -7.76 -2.36 4.87
N VAL A 146 -7.91 -3.65 5.17
CA VAL A 146 -7.04 -4.38 6.10
C VAL A 146 -5.62 -4.49 5.57
N GLU A 147 -5.47 -4.76 4.27
CA GLU A 147 -4.15 -4.82 3.62
C GLU A 147 -3.47 -3.45 3.60
N ALA A 148 -4.23 -2.39 3.32
CA ALA A 148 -3.72 -1.01 3.34
C ALA A 148 -3.25 -0.60 4.75
N ASP A 149 -3.99 -0.96 5.80
CA ASP A 149 -3.57 -0.71 7.18
C ASP A 149 -2.26 -1.44 7.51
N SER A 150 -2.14 -2.70 7.09
CA SER A 150 -0.92 -3.49 7.26
C SER A 150 0.28 -2.86 6.52
N ALA A 151 0.06 -2.35 5.31
CA ALA A 151 1.08 -1.66 4.53
C ALA A 151 1.50 -0.32 5.20
N ALA A 152 0.55 0.46 5.71
CA ALA A 152 0.82 1.70 6.44
C ALA A 152 1.65 1.45 7.70
N GLN A 153 1.33 0.38 8.47
CA GLN A 153 2.11 -0.04 9.62
C GLN A 153 3.53 -0.50 9.24
N ALA A 154 3.70 -1.23 8.13
CA ALA A 154 5.01 -1.63 7.64
C ALA A 154 5.87 -0.42 7.25
N LEU A 155 5.29 0.56 6.55
CA LEU A 155 5.96 1.82 6.22
C LEU A 155 6.34 2.61 7.48
N GLY A 156 5.48 2.63 8.51
CA GLY A 156 5.80 3.23 9.80
C GLY A 156 7.03 2.60 10.47
N ARG A 157 7.16 1.27 10.41
CA ARG A 157 8.35 0.57 10.91
C ARG A 157 9.60 0.90 10.09
N ILE A 158 9.48 1.04 8.78
CA ILE A 158 10.59 1.46 7.91
C ILE A 158 11.07 2.84 8.34
N VAL A 159 10.16 3.81 8.55
CA VAL A 159 10.53 5.16 9.03
C VAL A 159 11.33 5.08 10.34
N ALA A 160 10.83 4.36 11.34
CA ALA A 160 11.52 4.22 12.62
C ALA A 160 12.93 3.61 12.48
N THR A 161 13.08 2.56 11.66
CA THR A 161 14.39 1.94 11.41
C THR A 161 15.35 2.89 10.68
N VAL A 162 14.84 3.68 9.75
CA VAL A 162 15.61 4.65 8.98
C VAL A 162 16.08 5.82 9.87
N GLU A 163 15.25 6.28 10.81
CA GLU A 163 15.63 7.29 11.81
C GLU A 163 16.74 6.77 12.74
N GLU A 164 16.68 5.50 13.16
CA GLU A 164 17.76 4.86 13.92
C GLU A 164 19.06 4.81 13.11
N LEU A 165 18.99 4.46 11.83
CA LEU A 165 20.16 4.44 10.94
C LEU A 165 20.77 5.84 10.74
N ASP A 166 19.97 6.91 10.66
CA ASP A 166 20.51 8.29 10.60
C ASP A 166 21.30 8.60 11.87
N GLY A 167 20.80 8.23 13.04
CA GLY A 167 21.51 8.37 14.30
C GLY A 167 22.84 7.58 14.35
N LEU A 168 22.85 6.35 13.88
CA LEU A 168 24.07 5.52 13.80
C LEU A 168 25.10 6.11 12.83
N ASN A 169 24.68 6.61 11.67
CA ASN A 169 25.57 7.26 10.71
C ASN A 169 26.22 8.52 11.30
N GLN A 170 25.47 9.29 12.08
CA GLN A 170 26.01 10.46 12.81
C GLN A 170 27.09 10.05 13.81
N GLN A 171 26.85 8.97 14.58
CA GLN A 171 27.84 8.43 15.52
C GLN A 171 29.10 7.93 14.80
N ILE A 172 28.95 7.24 13.67
CA ILE A 172 30.08 6.78 12.85
C ILE A 172 30.90 7.98 12.34
N ALA A 173 30.25 9.04 11.87
CA ALA A 173 30.95 10.23 11.41
C ALA A 173 31.78 10.87 12.55
N THR A 174 31.19 11.05 13.73
CA THR A 174 31.89 11.58 14.92
C THR A 174 33.05 10.69 15.34
N ALA A 175 32.84 9.37 15.42
CA ALA A 175 33.91 8.43 15.76
C ALA A 175 35.07 8.45 14.74
N ALA A 176 34.77 8.61 13.46
CA ALA A 176 35.77 8.72 12.40
C ALA A 176 36.61 10.02 12.54
N GLU A 177 35.99 11.13 12.93
CA GLU A 177 36.69 12.39 13.22
C GLU A 177 37.61 12.26 14.44
N GLU A 178 37.12 11.67 15.55
CA GLU A 178 37.91 11.39 16.73
C GLU A 178 39.10 10.48 16.42
N GLN A 179 38.89 9.40 15.69
CA GLN A 179 39.97 8.51 15.25
C GLN A 179 40.97 9.20 14.34
N SER A 180 40.54 10.16 13.51
CA SER A 180 41.47 10.96 12.70
C SER A 180 42.37 11.82 13.55
N GLN A 181 41.84 12.41 14.62
CA GLN A 181 42.63 13.21 15.58
C GLN A 181 43.64 12.32 16.32
N VAL A 182 43.21 11.15 16.82
CA VAL A 182 44.11 10.19 17.46
C VAL A 182 45.23 9.74 16.52
N ALA A 183 44.91 9.46 15.24
CA ALA A 183 45.92 9.11 14.25
C ALA A 183 46.97 10.21 14.03
N GLN A 184 46.57 11.49 14.01
CA GLN A 184 47.48 12.63 13.92
C GLN A 184 48.37 12.73 15.15
N ASP A 185 47.82 12.50 16.35
CA ASP A 185 48.62 12.54 17.60
C ASP A 185 49.63 11.38 17.66
N ILE A 186 49.23 10.18 17.14
CA ILE A 186 50.18 9.06 16.98
C ILE A 186 51.30 9.41 16.02
N ASP A 187 51.02 10.04 14.87
CA ASP A 187 52.06 10.46 13.90
C ASP A 187 53.06 11.46 14.51
N ARG A 188 52.53 12.43 15.29
CA ARG A 188 53.36 13.36 16.06
C ARG A 188 54.25 12.63 17.06
N ASN A 189 53.70 11.63 17.78
CA ASN A 189 54.43 10.85 18.75
C ASN A 189 55.54 10.01 18.09
N ILE A 190 55.25 9.39 16.93
CA ILE A 190 56.25 8.66 16.13
C ILE A 190 57.39 9.59 15.72
N THR A 191 57.08 10.80 15.26
CA THR A 191 58.07 11.80 14.89
C THR A 191 58.95 12.16 16.09
N ASN A 192 58.37 12.39 17.27
CA ASN A 192 59.08 12.67 18.50
C ASN A 192 59.99 11.49 18.94
N VAL A 193 59.48 10.25 18.88
CA VAL A 193 60.28 9.04 19.21
C VAL A 193 61.43 8.88 18.23
N SER A 194 61.25 9.15 16.94
CA SER A 194 62.31 9.11 15.94
C SER A 194 63.41 10.13 16.27
N GLY A 195 63.05 11.37 16.63
CA GLY A 195 64.01 12.42 17.05
C GLY A 195 64.75 12.05 18.33
N LEU A 196 64.08 11.47 19.33
CA LEU A 196 64.69 10.98 20.55
C LEU A 196 65.67 9.83 20.30
N SER A 197 65.32 8.93 19.38
CA SER A 197 66.21 7.82 18.95
C SER A 197 67.51 8.32 18.31
N GLU A 198 67.42 9.35 17.45
CA GLU A 198 68.60 10.01 16.85
C GLU A 198 69.50 10.65 17.91
N GLN A 199 68.91 11.40 18.86
CA GLN A 199 69.67 12.00 20.00
C GLN A 199 70.34 10.91 20.85
N ALA A 200 69.65 9.78 21.11
CA ALA A 200 70.25 8.65 21.83
C ALA A 200 71.40 8.03 21.06
N HIS A 201 71.33 7.92 19.75
CA HIS A 201 72.39 7.43 18.88
C HIS A 201 73.65 8.39 18.95
N GLU A 202 73.42 9.68 18.82
CA GLU A 202 74.49 10.67 18.91
C GLU A 202 75.14 10.66 20.31
N GLY A 203 74.32 10.57 21.39
CA GLY A 203 74.82 10.45 22.76
C GLY A 203 75.66 9.18 22.95
N THR A 204 75.26 8.07 22.41
CA THR A 204 76.02 6.80 22.44
C THR A 204 77.37 6.91 21.70
N ALA A 205 77.40 7.57 20.55
CA ALA A 205 78.64 7.83 19.81
C ALA A 205 79.58 8.75 20.61
N ALA A 206 79.06 9.77 21.28
CA ALA A 206 79.87 10.67 22.17
C ALA A 206 80.46 9.91 23.35
N VAL A 207 79.72 9.02 24.02
CA VAL A 207 80.19 8.15 25.09
C VAL A 207 81.31 7.21 24.60
N LEU A 208 81.13 6.60 23.43
CA LEU A 208 82.19 5.76 22.81
C LEU A 208 83.49 6.53 22.57
N SER A 209 83.38 7.76 22.03
CA SER A 209 84.52 8.65 21.81
C SER A 209 85.23 9.03 23.14
N ALA A 210 84.47 9.40 24.18
CA ALA A 210 84.98 9.71 25.52
C ALA A 210 85.69 8.49 26.13
N ASN A 211 85.11 7.28 26.01
CA ASN A 211 85.76 6.05 26.49
C ASN A 211 87.09 5.76 25.78
N GLN A 212 87.19 6.02 24.49
CA GLN A 212 88.40 5.85 23.73
C GLN A 212 89.47 6.82 24.23
N ARG A 213 89.14 8.05 24.47
CA ARG A 213 90.06 9.08 25.06
C ARG A 213 90.55 8.67 26.46
N VAL A 214 89.63 8.17 27.30
CA VAL A 214 90.06 7.67 28.65
C VAL A 214 91.01 6.49 28.51
N LYS A 215 90.83 5.54 27.59
CA LYS A 215 91.81 4.45 27.34
C LYS A 215 93.14 4.98 26.90
N GLU A 216 93.21 5.95 26.03
CA GLU A 216 94.48 6.59 25.58
C GLU A 216 95.23 7.30 26.75
N HIS A 217 94.46 8.06 27.57
CA HIS A 217 95.04 8.67 28.75
C HIS A 217 95.57 7.64 29.76
N MET A 218 94.80 6.52 30.02
CA MET A 218 95.27 5.44 30.89
C MET A 218 96.51 4.73 30.37
N ALA A 219 96.61 4.51 29.03
CA ALA A 219 97.80 3.97 28.40
C ALA A 219 99.01 4.89 28.58
N GLY A 220 98.84 6.24 28.42
CA GLY A 220 99.87 7.25 28.70
C GLY A 220 100.34 7.25 30.12
N LEU A 221 99.40 7.21 31.08
CA LEU A 221 99.74 7.14 32.53
C LEU A 221 100.52 5.84 32.84
N ARG A 222 100.18 4.71 32.23
CA ARG A 222 100.94 3.45 32.41
C ARG A 222 102.38 3.53 31.93
N VAL A 223 102.61 4.21 30.83
CA VAL A 223 103.99 4.48 30.30
C VAL A 223 104.76 5.39 31.25
N VAL A 224 104.19 6.48 31.78
CA VAL A 224 104.80 7.39 32.72
C VAL A 224 105.12 6.66 34.05
N LEU A 225 104.20 5.91 34.61
CA LEU A 225 104.39 5.10 35.81
C LEU A 225 105.49 4.04 35.64
N GLY A 226 105.62 3.45 34.49
CA GLY A 226 106.66 2.48 34.15
C GLY A 226 108.04 3.04 34.14
N ARG A 227 108.17 4.35 33.93
CA ARG A 227 109.49 5.08 34.01
C ARG A 227 109.95 5.35 35.46
N PHE A 228 109.03 5.26 36.41
CA PHE A 228 109.38 5.48 37.83
C PHE A 228 109.66 4.15 38.61
N ARG A 229 109.56 2.98 37.91
CA ARG A 229 110.02 1.71 38.45
C ARG A 229 111.40 1.37 38.00
N THR A 230 112.38 1.93 38.67
CA THR A 230 113.77 1.52 38.84
C THR A 230 114.10 1.34 40.28
#